data_4efc8cdf8381d2abfe2bea06ddc8d0d2
#
_entry.id   4efc8cdf8381d2abfe2bea06ddc8d0d2
#
_cell.length_a   1.000
_cell.length_b   1.000
_cell.length_c   1.000
_cell.angle_alpha   90.00
_cell.angle_beta   90.00
_cell.angle_gamma   90.00
#
_symmetry.space_group_name_H-M   'P 1'
#
loop_
_entity.id
_entity.type
_entity.pdbx_description
1 polymer ?
#
loop_
_entity_poly.entity_id
_entity_poly.type
_entity_poly.pdbx_seq_one_letter_code
_entity_poly.pdbx_strand_id
1 'polypeptide(L)'
;MAAKIVRGEYFHATVKDRPGEGYRLLAELASSGVNLLAFSAVPVGQDQTQLVLFPADHAKFMKAVERAGLTVTGPHHALLIRGDDKLESITEIHRKLFDARINVYASSGVTAECGRFGYVVYVKDQDFEAALNVLGV
;
A
#
# COMPACT_ATOMS: atom_id res chain seq x y z
N MET A 1 9.95 -20.11 5.87
CA MET A 1 10.02 -18.95 6.75
C MET A 1 8.68 -18.21 6.74
N ALA A 2 8.24 -17.83 7.91
CA ALA A 2 6.98 -17.13 8.01
C ALA A 2 7.07 -15.73 7.41
N ALA A 3 5.97 -15.26 6.85
CA ALA A 3 5.90 -13.92 6.33
C ALA A 3 5.87 -12.91 7.48
N LYS A 4 6.47 -11.76 7.26
CA LYS A 4 6.41 -10.64 8.20
C LYS A 4 5.28 -9.72 7.75
N ILE A 5 4.34 -9.47 8.66
CA ILE A 5 3.17 -8.66 8.38
C ILE A 5 3.23 -7.42 9.27
N VAL A 6 3.04 -6.25 8.68
CA VAL A 6 3.01 -5.00 9.43
C VAL A 6 1.80 -4.18 9.01
N ARG A 7 1.40 -3.26 9.89
CA ARG A 7 0.37 -2.27 9.59
C ARG A 7 0.94 -1.32 8.55
N GLY A 8 0.23 -1.16 7.45
CA GLY A 8 0.59 -0.18 6.43
C GLY A 8 -0.35 1.00 6.50
N GLU A 9 0.20 2.19 6.40
CA GLU A 9 -0.57 3.42 6.34
C GLU A 9 -0.42 4.01 4.94
N TYR A 10 -1.53 4.33 4.28
CA TYR A 10 -1.44 4.86 2.93
C TYR A 10 -2.39 6.02 2.70
N PHE A 11 -2.12 6.74 1.63
CA PHE A 11 -2.87 7.91 1.21
C PHE A 11 -3.22 7.78 -0.27
N HIS A 12 -4.32 8.38 -0.65
CA HIS A 12 -4.70 8.50 -2.06
C HIS A 12 -4.39 9.91 -2.55
N ALA A 13 -3.86 10.01 -3.77
CA ALA A 13 -3.75 11.26 -4.48
C ALA A 13 -4.24 11.01 -5.89
N THR A 14 -5.04 11.92 -6.44
CA THR A 14 -5.56 11.79 -7.79
C THR A 14 -4.87 12.80 -8.68
N VAL A 15 -4.35 12.33 -9.81
CA VAL A 15 -3.69 13.18 -10.80
C VAL A 15 -4.35 12.97 -12.16
N LYS A 16 -4.15 13.89 -13.07
CA LYS A 16 -4.64 13.74 -14.44
C LYS A 16 -3.85 12.62 -15.13
N ASP A 17 -4.54 11.85 -15.95
CA ASP A 17 -3.93 10.75 -16.71
C ASP A 17 -3.26 11.32 -17.95
N ARG A 18 -2.03 11.83 -17.77
CA ARG A 18 -1.22 12.36 -18.86
C ARG A 18 0.26 12.28 -18.49
N PRO A 19 1.16 12.28 -19.48
CA PRO A 19 2.59 12.17 -19.22
C PRO A 19 3.09 13.23 -18.23
N GLY A 20 3.90 12.78 -17.28
CA GLY A 20 4.59 13.64 -16.34
C GLY A 20 3.87 13.92 -15.03
N GLU A 21 2.59 13.62 -14.91
CA GLU A 21 1.85 13.92 -13.68
C GLU A 21 2.34 13.08 -12.49
N GLY A 22 2.48 11.77 -12.68
CA GLY A 22 3.02 10.89 -11.64
C GLY A 22 4.47 11.22 -11.33
N TYR A 23 5.24 11.53 -12.36
CA TYR A 23 6.64 11.90 -12.21
C TYR A 23 6.79 13.13 -11.31
N ARG A 24 6.00 14.17 -11.53
CA ARG A 24 6.07 15.38 -10.72
C ARG A 24 5.82 15.09 -9.25
N LEU A 25 4.79 14.31 -8.96
CA LEU A 25 4.47 13.95 -7.58
C LEU A 25 5.62 13.20 -6.94
N LEU A 26 6.13 12.17 -7.63
CA LEU A 26 7.22 11.37 -7.09
C LEU A 26 8.50 12.20 -6.92
N ALA A 27 8.78 13.11 -7.84
CA ALA A 27 9.95 13.98 -7.75
C ALA A 27 9.85 14.91 -6.54
N GLU A 28 8.67 15.45 -6.28
CA GLU A 28 8.44 16.29 -5.09
C GLU A 28 8.69 15.51 -3.80
N LEU A 29 8.15 14.29 -3.73
CA LEU A 29 8.36 13.46 -2.54
C LEU A 29 9.83 13.12 -2.37
N ALA A 30 10.51 12.75 -3.45
CA ALA A 30 11.93 12.40 -3.41
C ALA A 30 12.78 13.59 -2.95
N SER A 31 12.51 14.79 -3.49
CA SER A 31 13.27 15.98 -3.12
C SER A 31 13.05 16.37 -1.65
N SER A 32 11.97 15.94 -1.06
CA SER A 32 11.66 16.17 0.36
C SER A 32 12.15 15.06 1.28
N GLY A 33 12.87 14.07 0.73
CA GLY A 33 13.41 12.96 1.52
C GLY A 33 12.39 11.91 1.90
N VAL A 34 11.25 11.85 1.21
CA VAL A 34 10.22 10.86 1.48
C VAL A 34 10.51 9.58 0.72
N ASN A 35 10.54 8.46 1.44
CA ASN A 35 10.61 7.15 0.82
C ASN A 35 9.23 6.48 0.91
N LEU A 36 8.94 5.62 -0.05
CA LEU A 36 7.69 4.85 -0.09
C LEU A 36 7.97 3.38 0.16
N LEU A 37 7.14 2.76 0.99
CA LEU A 37 7.19 1.31 1.23
C LEU A 37 6.46 0.56 0.12
N ALA A 38 5.44 1.18 -0.45
CA ALA A 38 4.68 0.62 -1.55
C ALA A 38 4.05 1.76 -2.34
N PHE A 39 3.78 1.51 -3.60
CA PHE A 39 3.24 2.51 -4.50
C PHE A 39 2.45 1.82 -5.60
N SER A 40 1.29 2.36 -5.93
CA SER A 40 0.56 1.91 -7.10
C SER A 40 -0.17 3.08 -7.74
N ALA A 41 -0.49 2.93 -9.01
CA ALA A 41 -1.25 3.92 -9.76
C ALA A 41 -2.24 3.16 -10.62
N VAL A 42 -3.52 3.52 -10.52
CA VAL A 42 -4.57 2.85 -11.28
C VAL A 42 -5.49 3.89 -11.90
N PRO A 43 -6.01 3.64 -13.10
CA PRO A 43 -6.95 4.57 -13.71
C PRO A 43 -8.27 4.58 -12.93
N VAL A 44 -8.82 5.77 -12.75
CA VAL A 44 -10.14 5.96 -12.14
C VAL A 44 -10.91 6.95 -12.99
N GLY A 45 -11.94 6.48 -13.67
CA GLY A 45 -12.63 7.31 -14.64
C GLY A 45 -11.81 7.47 -15.92
N GLN A 46 -12.16 8.45 -16.74
CA GLN A 46 -11.58 8.60 -18.07
C GLN A 46 -10.23 9.31 -18.09
N ASP A 47 -10.07 10.34 -17.30
CA ASP A 47 -8.91 11.22 -17.43
C ASP A 47 -8.11 11.33 -16.13
N GLN A 48 -8.29 10.38 -15.21
CA GLN A 48 -7.65 10.48 -13.92
C GLN A 48 -6.97 9.18 -13.51
N THR A 49 -5.88 9.32 -12.77
CA THR A 49 -5.15 8.21 -12.17
C THR A 49 -5.14 8.40 -10.66
N GLN A 50 -5.49 7.36 -9.94
CA GLN A 50 -5.40 7.37 -8.49
C GLN A 50 -4.09 6.75 -8.07
N LEU A 51 -3.33 7.49 -7.29
CA LEU A 51 -2.08 7.02 -6.72
C LEU A 51 -2.33 6.54 -5.30
N VAL A 52 -1.72 5.40 -4.96
CA VAL A 52 -1.77 4.84 -3.61
C VAL A 52 -0.34 4.89 -3.07
N LEU A 53 -0.15 5.64 -1.99
CA LEU A 53 1.17 5.96 -1.49
C LEU A 53 1.32 5.49 -0.04
N PHE A 54 2.29 4.60 0.18
CA PHE A 54 2.61 4.11 1.53
C PHE A 54 3.92 4.76 1.99
N PRO A 55 3.87 5.93 2.65
CA PRO A 55 5.11 6.57 3.07
C PRO A 55 5.79 5.80 4.19
N ALA A 56 7.12 5.80 4.17
CA ALA A 56 7.90 5.20 5.24
C ALA A 56 7.85 6.03 6.51
N ASP A 57 7.66 7.34 6.38
CA ASP A 57 7.63 8.28 7.50
C ASP A 57 6.44 9.21 7.32
N HIS A 58 5.46 9.08 8.19
CA HIS A 58 4.22 9.88 8.15
C HIS A 58 4.50 11.38 8.21
N ALA A 59 5.31 11.80 9.16
CA ALA A 59 5.57 13.23 9.39
C ALA A 59 6.26 13.88 8.20
N LYS A 60 7.25 13.21 7.63
CA LYS A 60 7.95 13.72 6.44
C LYS A 60 7.00 13.82 5.26
N PHE A 61 6.14 12.80 5.09
CA PHE A 61 5.17 12.80 4.01
C PHE A 61 4.20 13.96 4.12
N MET A 62 3.65 14.19 5.31
CA MET A 62 2.69 15.27 5.50
C MET A 62 3.31 16.65 5.26
N LYS A 63 4.58 16.83 5.67
CA LYS A 63 5.30 18.08 5.39
C LYS A 63 5.51 18.28 3.89
N ALA A 64 5.87 17.21 3.19
CA ALA A 64 6.10 17.26 1.75
C ALA A 64 4.81 17.59 1.00
N VAL A 65 3.70 16.97 1.41
CA VAL A 65 2.37 17.20 0.83
C VAL A 65 1.97 18.67 1.01
N GLU A 66 2.13 19.21 2.21
CA GLU A 66 1.80 20.59 2.52
C GLU A 66 2.65 21.55 1.70
N ARG A 67 3.96 21.31 1.67
CA ARG A 67 4.92 22.17 0.94
C ARG A 67 4.63 22.18 -0.56
N ALA A 68 4.26 21.05 -1.12
CA ALA A 68 3.98 20.91 -2.55
C ALA A 68 2.57 21.34 -2.94
N GLY A 69 1.72 21.63 -1.97
CA GLY A 69 0.32 21.98 -2.23
C GLY A 69 -0.49 20.81 -2.80
N LEU A 70 -0.11 19.59 -2.46
CA LEU A 70 -0.81 18.40 -2.93
C LEU A 70 -2.04 18.12 -2.07
N THR A 71 -3.08 17.57 -2.70
CA THR A 71 -4.27 17.13 -1.99
C THR A 71 -4.24 15.61 -1.88
N VAL A 72 -4.26 15.12 -0.65
CA VAL A 72 -4.29 13.67 -0.39
C VAL A 72 -5.44 13.36 0.56
N THR A 73 -5.94 12.13 0.49
CA THR A 73 -6.94 11.63 1.43
C THR A 73 -6.33 10.48 2.22
N GLY A 74 -6.66 10.40 3.50
CA GLY A 74 -6.14 9.39 4.41
C GLY A 74 -5.79 9.99 5.75
N PRO A 75 -5.12 9.23 6.62
CA PRO A 75 -4.54 7.91 6.31
C PRO A 75 -5.57 6.80 6.25
N HIS A 76 -5.30 5.85 5.38
CA HIS A 76 -6.02 4.59 5.30
C HIS A 76 -5.06 3.47 5.73
N HIS A 77 -5.57 2.28 5.97
CA HIS A 77 -4.72 1.18 6.45
C HIS A 77 -4.86 -0.07 5.59
N ALA A 78 -3.74 -0.77 5.43
CA ALA A 78 -3.68 -2.03 4.72
C ALA A 78 -2.60 -2.90 5.37
N LEU A 79 -2.55 -4.17 4.97
CA LEU A 79 -1.55 -5.10 5.46
C LEU A 79 -0.38 -5.12 4.48
N LEU A 80 0.81 -4.83 4.98
CA LEU A 80 2.04 -4.95 4.20
C LEU A 80 2.74 -6.23 4.62
N ILE A 81 3.03 -7.09 3.65
CA ILE A 81 3.54 -8.43 3.90
C ILE A 81 4.84 -8.62 3.13
N ARG A 82 5.85 -9.17 3.80
CA ARG A 82 7.11 -9.55 3.19
C ARG A 82 7.40 -10.99 3.54
N GLY A 83 7.97 -11.72 2.60
CA GLY A 83 8.31 -13.11 2.86
C GLY A 83 8.97 -13.78 1.68
N ASP A 84 8.97 -15.10 1.71
CA ASP A 84 9.46 -15.92 0.61
C ASP A 84 8.48 -15.88 -0.55
N ASP A 85 8.98 -16.01 -1.76
CA ASP A 85 8.17 -15.95 -2.98
C ASP A 85 7.40 -17.25 -3.25
N LYS A 86 6.93 -17.90 -2.19
CA LYS A 86 6.14 -19.12 -2.29
C LYS A 86 4.67 -18.80 -2.24
N LEU A 87 3.94 -19.32 -3.22
CA LEU A 87 2.50 -19.15 -3.28
C LEU A 87 1.81 -19.67 -2.01
N GLU A 88 2.39 -20.68 -1.38
CA GLU A 88 1.87 -21.24 -0.14
C GLU A 88 1.73 -20.20 0.97
N SER A 89 2.71 -19.29 1.09
CA SER A 89 2.68 -18.24 2.11
C SER A 89 1.50 -17.30 1.90
N ILE A 90 1.26 -16.91 0.65
CA ILE A 90 0.15 -16.03 0.29
C ILE A 90 -1.18 -16.77 0.50
N THR A 91 -1.25 -18.02 0.08
CA THR A 91 -2.45 -18.85 0.22
C THR A 91 -2.83 -19.00 1.69
N GLU A 92 -1.86 -19.21 2.55
CA GLU A 92 -2.11 -19.38 3.98
C GLU A 92 -2.69 -18.09 4.61
N ILE A 93 -2.18 -16.94 4.21
CA ILE A 93 -2.71 -15.65 4.67
C ILE A 93 -4.18 -15.51 4.25
N HIS A 94 -4.47 -15.80 2.99
CA HIS A 94 -5.83 -15.72 2.47
C HIS A 94 -6.76 -16.73 3.16
N ARG A 95 -6.25 -17.93 3.44
CA ARG A 95 -7.04 -18.95 4.14
C ARG A 95 -7.45 -18.48 5.53
N LYS A 96 -6.51 -17.91 6.28
CA LYS A 96 -6.80 -17.39 7.62
C LYS A 96 -7.84 -16.29 7.60
N LEU A 97 -7.75 -15.39 6.63
CA LEU A 97 -8.73 -14.32 6.47
C LEU A 97 -10.09 -14.88 6.06
N PHE A 98 -10.10 -15.85 5.15
CA PHE A 98 -11.32 -16.51 4.72
C PHE A 98 -12.02 -17.24 5.88
N ASP A 99 -11.26 -17.98 6.68
CA ASP A 99 -11.81 -18.70 7.83
C ASP A 99 -12.44 -17.74 8.85
N ALA A 100 -11.91 -16.53 8.95
CA ALA A 100 -12.46 -15.49 9.82
C ALA A 100 -13.54 -14.64 9.14
N ARG A 101 -13.93 -14.99 7.91
CA ARG A 101 -14.95 -14.31 7.11
C ARG A 101 -14.57 -12.84 6.82
N ILE A 102 -13.29 -12.59 6.65
CA ILE A 102 -12.80 -11.25 6.28
C ILE A 102 -12.54 -11.24 4.78
N ASN A 103 -13.20 -10.32 4.09
CA ASN A 103 -13.04 -10.18 2.65
C ASN A 103 -11.82 -9.35 2.29
N VAL A 104 -11.00 -9.87 1.38
CA VAL A 104 -9.91 -9.11 0.76
C VAL A 104 -10.46 -8.54 -0.54
N TYR A 105 -10.63 -7.24 -0.61
CA TYR A 105 -11.24 -6.65 -1.80
C TYR A 105 -10.20 -6.20 -2.83
N ALA A 106 -8.95 -6.11 -2.45
CA ALA A 106 -7.86 -5.79 -3.37
C ALA A 106 -6.54 -6.31 -2.81
N SER A 107 -5.64 -6.66 -3.68
CA SER A 107 -4.30 -7.07 -3.28
C SER A 107 -3.36 -6.93 -4.48
N SER A 108 -2.08 -6.81 -4.19
CA SER A 108 -1.05 -6.82 -5.22
C SER A 108 0.25 -7.31 -4.61
N GLY A 109 1.07 -7.93 -5.45
CA GLY A 109 2.33 -8.45 -4.97
C GLY A 109 3.37 -8.46 -6.08
N VAL A 110 4.62 -8.49 -5.66
CA VAL A 110 5.73 -8.53 -6.58
C VAL A 110 6.87 -9.34 -5.94
N THR A 111 7.53 -10.15 -6.75
CA THR A 111 8.73 -10.86 -6.29
C THR A 111 9.94 -9.96 -6.49
N ALA A 112 10.89 -10.10 -5.60
CA ALA A 112 12.16 -9.39 -5.66
C ALA A 112 13.28 -10.41 -5.70
N GLU A 113 14.53 -9.95 -5.74
CA GLU A 113 15.68 -10.83 -5.77
C GLU A 113 15.76 -11.72 -4.54
N CYS A 114 16.47 -12.84 -4.68
CA CYS A 114 16.75 -13.80 -3.59
C CYS A 114 15.50 -14.46 -3.03
N GLY A 115 14.52 -14.72 -3.89
CA GLY A 115 13.32 -15.44 -3.49
C GLY A 115 12.43 -14.69 -2.50
N ARG A 116 12.48 -13.37 -2.51
CA ARG A 116 11.64 -12.55 -1.64
C ARG A 116 10.45 -11.99 -2.40
N PHE A 117 9.40 -11.66 -1.67
CA PHE A 117 8.24 -10.98 -2.25
C PHE A 117 7.74 -9.90 -1.31
N GLY A 118 7.04 -8.93 -1.91
CA GLY A 118 6.25 -7.94 -1.18
C GLY A 118 4.80 -8.08 -1.60
N TYR A 119 3.88 -7.92 -0.65
CA TYR A 119 2.47 -8.13 -0.90
C TYR A 119 1.65 -7.14 -0.08
N VAL A 120 0.63 -6.57 -0.70
CA VAL A 120 -0.29 -5.65 -0.04
C VAL A 120 -1.68 -6.27 -0.06
N VAL A 121 -2.33 -6.29 1.09
CA VAL A 121 -3.70 -6.82 1.21
C VAL A 121 -4.59 -5.73 1.78
N TYR A 122 -5.68 -5.46 1.07
CA TYR A 122 -6.65 -4.44 1.46
C TYR A 122 -7.92 -5.10 1.97
N VAL A 123 -8.30 -4.74 3.18
CA VAL A 123 -9.57 -5.15 3.78
C VAL A 123 -10.31 -3.88 4.19
N LYS A 124 -11.61 -4.01 4.42
CA LYS A 124 -12.40 -2.84 4.85
C LYS A 124 -11.92 -2.35 6.21
N ASP A 125 -12.04 -1.05 6.46
CA ASP A 125 -11.59 -0.44 7.71
C ASP A 125 -12.17 -1.14 8.94
N GLN A 126 -13.44 -1.50 8.87
CA GLN A 126 -14.12 -2.18 9.98
C GLN A 126 -13.54 -3.57 10.28
N ASP A 127 -12.85 -4.18 9.33
CA ASP A 127 -12.26 -5.51 9.48
C ASP A 127 -10.75 -5.48 9.75
N PHE A 128 -10.14 -4.30 9.72
CA PHE A 128 -8.69 -4.20 9.76
C PHE A 128 -8.07 -4.77 11.05
N GLU A 129 -8.61 -4.39 12.22
CA GLU A 129 -8.08 -4.89 13.48
C GLU A 129 -8.31 -6.40 13.63
N ALA A 130 -9.46 -6.89 13.18
CA ALA A 130 -9.74 -8.33 13.19
C ALA A 130 -8.76 -9.07 12.30
N ALA A 131 -8.44 -8.50 11.14
CA ALA A 131 -7.46 -9.10 10.22
C ALA A 131 -6.08 -9.20 10.85
N LEU A 132 -5.64 -8.16 11.53
CA LEU A 132 -4.36 -8.18 12.24
C LEU A 132 -4.34 -9.27 13.31
N ASN A 133 -5.40 -9.37 14.11
CA ASN A 133 -5.52 -10.36 15.16
C ASN A 133 -5.45 -11.78 14.59
N VAL A 134 -6.19 -12.04 13.53
CA VAL A 134 -6.25 -13.35 12.89
C VAL A 134 -4.87 -13.77 12.36
N LEU A 135 -4.10 -12.80 11.89
CA LEU A 135 -2.77 -13.05 11.33
C LEU A 135 -1.65 -12.97 12.36
N GLY A 136 -1.97 -12.68 13.62
CA GLY A 136 -1.00 -12.68 14.70
C GLY A 136 -0.12 -11.44 14.76
N VAL A 137 -0.63 -10.33 14.31
CA VAL A 137 0.15 -9.08 14.27
C VAL A 137 -0.13 -8.20 15.48
#